data_3b9af347d975c9ffd0e0bd6d5f5c05dc
#
_entry.id   3b9af347d975c9ffd0e0bd6d5f5c05dc
#
_cell.length_a   1.000
_cell.length_b   1.000
_cell.length_c   1.000
_cell.angle_alpha   90.00
_cell.angle_beta   90.00
_cell.angle_gamma   90.00
#
_symmetry.space_group_name_H-M   'P 1'
#
loop_
_entity.id
_entity.type
_entity.pdbx_description
1 polymer ?
#
loop_
_entity_poly.entity_id
_entity_poly.type
_entity_poly.pdbx_seq_one_letter_code
_entity_poly.pdbx_strand_id
1 'polypeptide(L)'
;MPIPTLAEKLAWLKPSPATPYEKHCAAKVPQGDYEIGVQVTNDILDEAMEVFIRSSRSYFGVSGDSMVALFTAGGDLINASCGTYLHAIIQPIVIKFILKYYEKNPGIRDGDIWYTNDALYGGIHNPDQVALMPVFHKGQLLAWASAALHTTETGAIEPGGMPVSAKSRFEEGLNLPPIKIGENFEIRNDFLEFYSVYGLRAPAMFISDLRARCTTADRVRVRVLELVEKRGPGFVVGLMRKMCETAEAGALKKIKALPDGKFRAVVFNDAIGWTPALVRACFLTLTKSGSRITFNFEGTSPENPSSYNVHPQAVVGHIANFMYEYIFHDLPIASSTFAPIDFEFPEGIILNPDKMAATSCCVFIGMQCRNATHNAFAKMMFSSAALWRQVTAAPGSQHTSQICAGHSQWNLAVSDVLSFSLNTQGQGARSSQDGMDAYGFAWCAFGRAPDSE
;
A
#
# COMPACT_ATOMS: atom_id res chain seq x y z
N MET A 1 0.39 24.20 -4.65
CA MET A 1 -0.75 23.61 -3.93
C MET A 1 -0.28 23.13 -2.58
N PRO A 2 -1.13 23.07 -1.56
CA PRO A 2 -0.71 22.62 -0.25
C PRO A 2 -0.47 21.10 -0.24
N ILE A 3 0.58 20.70 0.46
CA ILE A 3 0.76 19.29 0.83
C ILE A 3 -0.42 18.90 1.74
N PRO A 4 -1.06 17.74 1.54
CA PRO A 4 -2.16 17.31 2.39
C PRO A 4 -1.73 17.23 3.87
N THR A 5 -2.55 17.78 4.74
CA THR A 5 -2.34 17.67 6.18
C THR A 5 -2.50 16.22 6.66
N LEU A 6 -1.95 15.88 7.83
CA LEU A 6 -2.15 14.57 8.43
C LEU A 6 -3.64 14.24 8.61
N ALA A 7 -4.43 15.20 9.08
CA ALA A 7 -5.86 15.03 9.26
C ALA A 7 -6.59 14.70 7.95
N GLU A 8 -6.24 15.38 6.85
CA GLU A 8 -6.79 15.07 5.53
C GLU A 8 -6.40 13.67 5.06
N LYS A 9 -5.12 13.30 5.19
CA LYS A 9 -4.64 11.96 4.80
C LYS A 9 -5.39 10.86 5.56
N LEU A 10 -5.52 10.98 6.87
CA LEU A 10 -6.23 10.00 7.71
C LEU A 10 -7.73 9.94 7.39
N ALA A 11 -8.35 11.08 7.11
CA ALA A 11 -9.75 11.13 6.68
C ALA A 11 -9.93 10.47 5.30
N TRP A 12 -9.00 10.65 4.38
CA TRP A 12 -9.07 10.07 3.03
C TRP A 12 -8.81 8.56 2.98
N LEU A 13 -8.19 7.99 3.99
CA LEU A 13 -8.07 6.54 4.13
C LEU A 13 -9.41 5.86 4.48
N LYS A 14 -10.33 6.62 5.05
CA LYS A 14 -11.67 6.13 5.38
C LYS A 14 -12.62 6.23 4.18
N PRO A 15 -13.67 5.36 4.14
CA PRO A 15 -14.66 5.43 3.06
C PRO A 15 -15.40 6.76 3.07
N SER A 16 -15.65 7.25 1.86
CA SER A 16 -16.50 8.42 1.65
C SER A 16 -17.98 8.08 1.92
N PRO A 17 -18.79 9.05 2.37
CA PRO A 17 -20.23 8.85 2.46
C PRO A 17 -20.83 8.47 1.10
N ALA A 18 -21.71 7.46 1.08
CA ALA A 18 -22.37 7.02 -0.14
C ALA A 18 -23.25 8.14 -0.73
N THR A 19 -23.08 8.41 -2.02
CA THR A 19 -23.95 9.31 -2.76
C THR A 19 -25.36 8.74 -2.91
N PRO A 20 -26.38 9.59 -3.16
CA PRO A 20 -27.73 9.09 -3.46
C PRO A 20 -27.79 8.15 -4.66
N TYR A 21 -26.96 8.39 -5.68
CA TYR A 21 -26.86 7.53 -6.86
C TYR A 21 -26.27 6.16 -6.53
N GLU A 22 -25.18 6.08 -5.77
CA GLU A 22 -24.60 4.82 -5.31
C GLU A 22 -25.57 4.00 -4.47
N LYS A 23 -26.28 4.63 -3.52
CA LYS A 23 -27.32 3.95 -2.71
C LYS A 23 -28.43 3.38 -3.56
N HIS A 24 -28.92 4.17 -4.53
CA HIS A 24 -29.95 3.73 -5.46
C HIS A 24 -29.48 2.54 -6.30
N CYS A 25 -28.25 2.57 -6.80
CA CYS A 25 -27.66 1.50 -7.57
C CYS A 25 -27.46 0.24 -6.72
N ALA A 26 -26.90 0.38 -5.52
CA ALA A 26 -26.66 -0.74 -4.61
C ALA A 26 -27.94 -1.49 -4.23
N ALA A 27 -29.04 -0.75 -3.99
CA ALA A 27 -30.33 -1.35 -3.67
C ALA A 27 -30.92 -2.23 -4.79
N LYS A 28 -30.44 -2.04 -6.04
CA LYS A 28 -30.90 -2.79 -7.21
C LYS A 28 -30.06 -4.01 -7.54
N VAL A 29 -28.93 -4.24 -6.88
CA VAL A 29 -28.08 -5.41 -7.11
C VAL A 29 -28.61 -6.60 -6.32
N PRO A 30 -29.14 -7.65 -6.98
CA PRO A 30 -29.60 -8.86 -6.30
C PRO A 30 -28.45 -9.59 -5.62
N GLN A 31 -28.73 -10.40 -4.60
CA GLN A 31 -27.70 -11.07 -3.81
C GLN A 31 -26.84 -12.04 -4.65
N GLY A 32 -27.45 -12.88 -5.49
CA GLY A 32 -26.69 -13.78 -6.36
C GLY A 32 -25.82 -13.04 -7.39
N ASP A 33 -26.34 -11.94 -7.94
CA ASP A 33 -25.56 -11.08 -8.86
C ASP A 33 -24.40 -10.36 -8.15
N TYR A 34 -24.59 -10.03 -6.86
CA TYR A 34 -23.51 -9.46 -6.03
C TYR A 34 -22.37 -10.47 -5.85
N GLU A 35 -22.66 -11.71 -5.49
CA GLU A 35 -21.65 -12.75 -5.29
C GLU A 35 -20.86 -13.04 -6.57
N ILE A 36 -21.57 -13.17 -7.71
CA ILE A 36 -20.92 -13.31 -9.03
C ILE A 36 -20.09 -12.06 -9.36
N GLY A 37 -20.62 -10.87 -9.08
CA GLY A 37 -19.92 -9.61 -9.35
C GLY A 37 -18.64 -9.44 -8.55
N VAL A 38 -18.63 -9.86 -7.29
CA VAL A 38 -17.42 -9.90 -6.45
C VAL A 38 -16.37 -10.80 -7.09
N GLN A 39 -16.75 -12.03 -7.49
CA GLN A 39 -15.81 -12.95 -8.13
C GLN A 39 -15.28 -12.39 -9.45
N VAL A 40 -16.12 -11.83 -10.30
CA VAL A 40 -15.69 -11.19 -11.55
C VAL A 40 -14.71 -10.03 -11.26
N THR A 41 -14.93 -9.27 -10.20
CA THR A 41 -13.99 -8.20 -9.80
C THR A 41 -12.63 -8.77 -9.39
N ASN A 42 -12.62 -9.85 -8.61
CA ASN A 42 -11.40 -10.56 -8.24
C ASN A 42 -10.66 -11.07 -9.50
N ASP A 43 -11.37 -11.75 -10.40
CA ASP A 43 -10.79 -12.30 -11.63
C ASP A 43 -10.17 -11.20 -12.52
N ILE A 44 -10.79 -10.01 -12.59
CA ILE A 44 -10.26 -8.86 -13.32
C ILE A 44 -8.93 -8.39 -12.72
N LEU A 45 -8.87 -8.29 -11.39
CA LEU A 45 -7.67 -7.81 -10.70
C LEU A 45 -6.55 -8.85 -10.75
N ASP A 46 -6.85 -10.13 -10.58
CA ASP A 46 -5.88 -11.22 -10.62
C ASP A 46 -5.30 -11.41 -12.03
N GLU A 47 -6.14 -11.33 -13.07
CA GLU A 47 -5.69 -11.32 -14.46
C GLU A 47 -4.73 -10.15 -14.72
N ALA A 48 -5.08 -8.96 -14.27
CA ALA A 48 -4.23 -7.78 -14.45
C ALA A 48 -2.91 -7.90 -13.69
N MET A 49 -2.91 -8.51 -12.48
CA MET A 49 -1.70 -8.77 -11.71
C MET A 49 -0.77 -9.75 -12.42
N GLU A 50 -1.28 -10.84 -13.00
CA GLU A 50 -0.48 -11.76 -13.80
C GLU A 50 0.17 -11.07 -15.02
N VAL A 51 -0.58 -10.21 -15.70
CA VAL A 51 -0.04 -9.40 -16.82
C VAL A 51 1.07 -8.48 -16.30
N PHE A 52 0.88 -7.86 -15.13
CA PHE A 52 1.84 -6.95 -14.52
C PHE A 52 3.16 -7.64 -14.23
N ILE A 53 3.12 -8.76 -13.51
CA ILE A 53 4.30 -9.55 -13.15
C ILE A 53 5.07 -9.97 -14.41
N ARG A 54 4.36 -10.46 -15.46
CA ARG A 54 4.98 -10.91 -16.70
C ARG A 54 5.53 -9.79 -17.58
N SER A 55 5.02 -8.58 -17.48
CA SER A 55 5.49 -7.41 -18.23
C SER A 55 6.58 -6.62 -17.53
N SER A 56 6.74 -6.81 -16.22
CA SER A 56 7.78 -6.16 -15.42
C SER A 56 9.16 -6.77 -15.70
N ARG A 57 10.21 -5.94 -15.54
CA ARG A 57 11.59 -6.37 -15.75
C ARG A 57 12.45 -6.30 -14.50
N SER A 58 12.07 -5.47 -13.55
CA SER A 58 12.78 -5.39 -12.28
C SER A 58 12.52 -6.62 -11.41
N TYR A 59 13.45 -6.91 -10.51
CA TYR A 59 13.29 -7.94 -9.49
C TYR A 59 11.97 -7.77 -8.71
N PHE A 60 11.69 -6.57 -8.24
CA PHE A 60 10.47 -6.30 -7.46
C PHE A 60 9.18 -6.56 -8.27
N GLY A 61 9.20 -6.25 -9.57
CA GLY A 61 8.07 -6.56 -10.45
C GLY A 61 7.86 -8.06 -10.60
N VAL A 62 8.93 -8.81 -10.85
CA VAL A 62 8.87 -10.27 -11.02
C VAL A 62 8.54 -10.98 -9.71
N SER A 63 9.05 -10.50 -8.57
CA SER A 63 8.76 -11.06 -7.25
C SER A 63 7.38 -10.70 -6.71
N GLY A 64 6.70 -9.70 -7.29
CA GLY A 64 5.35 -9.31 -6.92
C GLY A 64 5.28 -8.23 -5.84
N ASP A 65 6.34 -7.43 -5.62
CA ASP A 65 6.23 -6.20 -4.82
C ASP A 65 5.47 -5.14 -5.62
N SER A 66 4.22 -5.46 -5.83
CA SER A 66 3.32 -4.77 -6.74
C SER A 66 1.88 -4.89 -6.29
N MET A 67 1.01 -4.09 -6.89
CA MET A 67 -0.40 -4.06 -6.60
C MET A 67 -1.20 -3.59 -7.81
N VAL A 68 -2.36 -4.17 -7.99
CA VAL A 68 -3.39 -3.76 -8.94
C VAL A 68 -4.69 -3.54 -8.17
N ALA A 69 -5.35 -2.41 -8.36
CA ALA A 69 -6.53 -2.07 -7.57
C ALA A 69 -7.62 -1.34 -8.35
N LEU A 70 -8.84 -1.46 -7.83
CA LEU A 70 -10.04 -0.79 -8.31
C LEU A 70 -10.62 0.09 -7.20
N PHE A 71 -11.05 1.31 -7.58
CA PHE A 71 -11.62 2.28 -6.66
C PHE A 71 -12.95 2.82 -7.21
N THR A 72 -13.81 3.31 -6.32
CA THR A 72 -15.01 4.07 -6.71
C THR A 72 -14.64 5.35 -7.46
N ALA A 73 -15.61 5.99 -8.09
CA ALA A 73 -15.44 7.35 -8.65
C ALA A 73 -14.95 8.35 -7.60
N GLY A 74 -15.35 8.20 -6.33
CA GLY A 74 -14.91 9.01 -5.19
C GLY A 74 -13.55 8.65 -4.60
N GLY A 75 -12.87 7.64 -5.15
CA GLY A 75 -11.52 7.22 -4.74
C GLY A 75 -11.47 6.27 -3.55
N ASP A 76 -12.57 5.64 -3.17
CA ASP A 76 -12.55 4.61 -2.14
C ASP A 76 -12.12 3.26 -2.72
N LEU A 77 -11.14 2.61 -2.10
CA LEU A 77 -10.68 1.29 -2.50
C LEU A 77 -11.78 0.25 -2.35
N ILE A 78 -12.02 -0.50 -3.42
CA ILE A 78 -13.03 -1.57 -3.50
C ILE A 78 -12.41 -2.92 -3.25
N ASN A 79 -11.32 -3.21 -3.95
CA ASN A 79 -10.53 -4.42 -3.83
C ASN A 79 -9.21 -4.27 -4.58
N ALA A 80 -8.27 -5.17 -4.26
CA ALA A 80 -6.97 -5.22 -4.89
C ALA A 80 -6.49 -6.66 -5.04
N SER A 81 -5.73 -6.93 -6.10
CA SER A 81 -4.80 -8.05 -6.18
C SER A 81 -3.40 -7.51 -5.91
N CYS A 82 -2.74 -8.01 -4.89
CA CYS A 82 -1.49 -7.42 -4.43
C CYS A 82 -0.53 -8.46 -3.85
N GLY A 83 0.74 -8.25 -4.12
CA GLY A 83 1.81 -8.89 -3.39
C GLY A 83 2.00 -8.26 -2.01
N THR A 84 1.60 -7.00 -1.82
CA THR A 84 1.59 -6.33 -0.50
C THR A 84 0.39 -5.41 -0.33
N TYR A 85 -0.30 -5.51 0.81
CA TYR A 85 -1.51 -4.72 1.09
C TYR A 85 -1.24 -3.24 1.29
N LEU A 86 0.00 -2.89 1.66
CA LEU A 86 0.34 -1.51 2.01
C LEU A 86 0.14 -0.53 0.84
N HIS A 87 0.44 -0.94 -0.39
CA HIS A 87 0.22 -0.08 -1.57
C HIS A 87 -1.26 0.24 -1.79
N ALA A 88 -2.14 -0.77 -1.66
CA ALA A 88 -3.56 -0.61 -1.98
C ALA A 88 -4.27 0.34 -1.00
N ILE A 89 -4.06 0.14 0.30
CA ILE A 89 -4.80 0.84 1.35
C ILE A 89 -4.54 2.35 1.38
N ILE A 90 -3.36 2.79 0.97
CA ILE A 90 -3.01 4.22 1.05
C ILE A 90 -3.36 5.03 -0.20
N GLN A 91 -3.62 4.39 -1.34
CA GLN A 91 -3.89 5.09 -2.59
C GLN A 91 -5.17 5.94 -2.64
N PRO A 92 -6.21 5.68 -1.86
CA PRO A 92 -7.32 6.64 -1.73
C PRO A 92 -6.87 8.08 -1.47
N ILE A 93 -5.74 8.28 -0.76
CA ILE A 93 -5.17 9.62 -0.53
C ILE A 93 -4.83 10.30 -1.86
N VAL A 94 -4.16 9.59 -2.76
CA VAL A 94 -3.73 10.11 -4.07
C VAL A 94 -4.94 10.47 -4.93
N ILE A 95 -5.92 9.57 -5.04
CA ILE A 95 -7.10 9.79 -5.88
C ILE A 95 -7.95 10.95 -5.33
N LYS A 96 -8.19 10.98 -4.02
CA LYS A 96 -8.96 12.06 -3.38
C LYS A 96 -8.23 13.41 -3.45
N PHE A 97 -6.89 13.40 -3.43
CA PHE A 97 -6.10 14.60 -3.73
C PHE A 97 -6.33 15.08 -5.15
N ILE A 98 -6.25 14.21 -6.16
CA ILE A 98 -6.50 14.53 -7.57
C ILE A 98 -7.93 15.09 -7.74
N LEU A 99 -8.93 14.43 -7.19
CA LEU A 99 -10.33 14.87 -7.23
C LEU A 99 -10.51 16.26 -6.60
N LYS A 100 -9.88 16.50 -5.46
CA LYS A 100 -10.04 17.78 -4.73
C LYS A 100 -9.34 18.96 -5.41
N TYR A 101 -8.12 18.74 -5.92
CA TYR A 101 -7.26 19.85 -6.35
C TYR A 101 -7.07 19.94 -7.86
N TYR A 102 -7.32 18.86 -8.61
CA TYR A 102 -7.04 18.80 -10.05
C TYR A 102 -8.29 18.62 -10.92
N GLU A 103 -9.48 18.54 -10.34
CA GLU A 103 -10.73 18.38 -11.08
C GLU A 103 -10.89 19.39 -12.22
N LYS A 104 -10.51 20.66 -11.98
CA LYS A 104 -10.62 21.75 -12.96
C LYS A 104 -9.33 22.02 -13.73
N ASN A 105 -8.18 21.92 -13.08
CA ASN A 105 -6.89 22.22 -13.67
C ASN A 105 -5.82 21.26 -13.09
N PRO A 106 -5.27 20.34 -13.92
CA PRO A 106 -5.39 20.22 -15.39
C PRO A 106 -6.71 19.59 -15.89
N GLY A 107 -7.63 19.23 -14.99
CA GLY A 107 -8.85 18.49 -15.31
C GLY A 107 -8.63 16.99 -15.34
N ILE A 108 -9.73 16.22 -15.18
CA ILE A 108 -9.75 14.76 -15.20
C ILE A 108 -10.58 14.32 -16.40
N ARG A 109 -10.00 13.57 -17.33
CA ARG A 109 -10.62 13.18 -18.60
C ARG A 109 -10.40 11.71 -18.89
N ASP A 110 -11.23 11.16 -19.76
CA ASP A 110 -11.01 9.82 -20.29
C ASP A 110 -9.68 9.76 -21.05
N GLY A 111 -8.91 8.71 -20.83
CA GLY A 111 -7.59 8.54 -21.38
C GLY A 111 -6.44 9.23 -20.64
N ASP A 112 -6.72 9.91 -19.53
CA ASP A 112 -5.68 10.48 -18.69
C ASP A 112 -4.89 9.38 -17.96
N ILE A 113 -3.56 9.57 -17.89
CA ILE A 113 -2.68 8.75 -17.07
C ILE A 113 -2.08 9.63 -15.97
N TRP A 114 -2.38 9.34 -14.74
CA TRP A 114 -1.85 10.00 -13.55
C TRP A 114 -0.73 9.18 -12.93
N TYR A 115 0.21 9.85 -12.30
CA TYR A 115 1.39 9.22 -11.73
C TYR A 115 1.85 9.93 -10.46
N THR A 116 2.39 9.17 -9.50
CA THR A 116 3.02 9.70 -8.29
C THR A 116 3.95 8.68 -7.67
N ASN A 117 4.94 9.16 -6.92
CA ASN A 117 5.76 8.36 -6.01
C ASN A 117 6.11 9.12 -4.73
N ASP A 118 5.47 10.27 -4.49
CA ASP A 118 5.82 11.15 -3.38
C ASP A 118 5.07 10.75 -2.10
N ALA A 119 5.84 10.37 -1.06
CA ALA A 119 5.30 10.02 0.25
C ALA A 119 4.51 11.16 0.91
N LEU A 120 4.76 12.43 0.56
CA LEU A 120 3.97 13.56 1.09
C LEU A 120 2.53 13.56 0.56
N TYR A 121 2.27 12.92 -0.58
CA TYR A 121 0.97 12.89 -1.25
C TYR A 121 0.26 11.54 -1.19
N GLY A 122 0.71 10.63 -0.35
CA GLY A 122 0.07 9.33 -0.17
C GLY A 122 0.88 8.14 -0.69
N GLY A 123 2.15 8.36 -1.08
CA GLY A 123 3.11 7.27 -1.32
C GLY A 123 3.60 6.63 -0.01
N ILE A 124 4.24 5.49 -0.11
CA ILE A 124 4.96 4.84 1.00
C ILE A 124 6.32 5.48 1.12
N HIS A 125 7.14 5.28 0.11
CA HIS A 125 8.42 5.94 -0.14
C HIS A 125 8.60 6.11 -1.66
N ASN A 126 9.62 6.83 -2.06
CA ASN A 126 9.77 7.18 -3.48
C ASN A 126 10.07 6.01 -4.45
N PRO A 127 10.62 4.86 -4.05
CA PRO A 127 10.67 3.70 -4.93
C PRO A 127 9.30 3.13 -5.31
N ASP A 128 8.27 3.31 -4.45
CA ASP A 128 6.92 2.83 -4.70
C ASP A 128 6.15 3.77 -5.61
N GLN A 129 6.11 3.43 -6.87
CA GLN A 129 5.58 4.28 -7.92
C GLN A 129 4.23 3.78 -8.42
N VAL A 130 3.30 4.71 -8.60
CA VAL A 130 1.89 4.44 -8.87
C VAL A 130 1.44 5.09 -10.16
N ALA A 131 0.80 4.31 -11.04
CA ALA A 131 0.02 4.81 -12.16
C ALA A 131 -1.48 4.64 -11.86
N LEU A 132 -2.27 5.67 -12.21
CA LEU A 132 -3.71 5.71 -11.98
C LEU A 132 -4.41 6.17 -13.27
N MET A 133 -5.52 5.51 -13.59
CA MET A 133 -6.33 5.86 -14.74
C MET A 133 -7.81 5.98 -14.35
N PRO A 134 -8.48 7.08 -14.72
CA PRO A 134 -9.91 7.21 -14.52
C PRO A 134 -10.67 6.31 -15.51
N VAL A 135 -11.74 5.69 -15.04
CA VAL A 135 -12.62 4.85 -15.84
C VAL A 135 -13.89 5.64 -16.17
N PHE A 136 -13.97 6.11 -17.40
CA PHE A 136 -15.12 6.86 -17.89
C PHE A 136 -16.03 5.99 -18.75
N HIS A 137 -17.33 6.20 -18.63
CA HIS A 137 -18.34 5.66 -19.55
C HIS A 137 -19.29 6.77 -19.98
N LYS A 138 -19.34 7.09 -21.26
CA LYS A 138 -20.21 8.13 -21.85
C LYS A 138 -20.05 9.48 -21.13
N GLY A 139 -18.83 9.87 -20.79
CA GLY A 139 -18.51 11.13 -20.13
C GLY A 139 -18.72 11.15 -18.61
N GLN A 140 -19.16 10.06 -18.00
CA GLN A 140 -19.30 9.92 -16.56
C GLN A 140 -18.11 9.14 -15.97
N LEU A 141 -17.45 9.69 -14.97
CA LEU A 141 -16.45 8.98 -14.17
C LEU A 141 -17.14 7.91 -13.30
N LEU A 142 -16.81 6.64 -13.50
CA LEU A 142 -17.40 5.52 -12.78
C LEU A 142 -16.47 4.94 -11.71
N ALA A 143 -15.16 4.92 -11.98
CA ALA A 143 -14.17 4.24 -11.17
C ALA A 143 -12.76 4.81 -11.43
N TRP A 144 -11.78 4.31 -10.65
CA TRP A 144 -10.36 4.47 -10.93
C TRP A 144 -9.69 3.10 -10.91
N ALA A 145 -8.78 2.90 -11.85
CA ALA A 145 -7.90 1.74 -11.90
C ALA A 145 -6.48 2.17 -11.56
N SER A 146 -5.73 1.34 -10.85
CA SER A 146 -4.33 1.65 -10.56
C SER A 146 -3.43 0.43 -10.57
N ALA A 147 -2.14 0.69 -10.78
CA ALA A 147 -1.07 -0.28 -10.60
C ALA A 147 0.12 0.40 -9.92
N ALA A 148 0.66 -0.24 -8.90
CA ALA A 148 1.84 0.20 -8.16
C ALA A 148 2.92 -0.86 -8.20
N LEU A 149 4.18 -0.43 -8.19
CA LEU A 149 5.35 -1.29 -8.23
C LEU A 149 6.52 -0.60 -7.56
N HIS A 150 7.21 -1.31 -6.67
CA HIS A 150 8.50 -0.89 -6.16
C HIS A 150 9.53 -0.91 -7.31
N THR A 151 10.21 0.20 -7.55
CA THR A 151 11.28 0.29 -8.54
C THR A 151 12.65 0.14 -7.89
N THR A 152 13.59 -0.43 -8.62
CA THR A 152 14.95 -0.64 -8.15
C THR A 152 15.87 0.57 -8.34
N GLU A 153 15.37 1.68 -8.87
CA GLU A 153 16.14 2.89 -9.10
C GLU A 153 15.26 4.14 -8.98
N THR A 154 15.78 5.19 -8.39
CA THR A 154 15.10 6.49 -8.25
C THR A 154 15.97 7.68 -8.62
N GLY A 155 17.23 7.45 -8.98
CA GLY A 155 18.23 8.52 -9.17
C GLY A 155 18.73 9.12 -7.87
N ALA A 156 18.62 8.37 -6.76
CA ALA A 156 19.11 8.78 -5.44
C ALA A 156 20.64 8.91 -5.38
N ILE A 157 21.16 9.44 -4.28
CA ILE A 157 22.61 9.56 -4.04
C ILE A 157 23.33 8.19 -4.01
N GLU A 158 22.60 7.14 -3.63
CA GLU A 158 23.06 5.74 -3.68
C GLU A 158 22.20 4.96 -4.69
N PRO A 159 22.77 3.96 -5.39
CA PRO A 159 22.01 3.09 -6.28
C PRO A 159 20.92 2.30 -5.52
N GLY A 160 19.85 1.97 -6.21
CA GLY A 160 18.82 1.07 -5.69
C GLY A 160 17.60 1.74 -5.08
N GLY A 161 17.52 3.08 -5.11
CA GLY A 161 16.33 3.83 -4.68
C GLY A 161 16.10 3.91 -3.17
N MET A 162 16.95 3.23 -2.36
CA MET A 162 16.86 3.24 -0.90
C MET A 162 18.18 3.70 -0.27
N PRO A 163 18.59 4.96 -0.47
CA PRO A 163 19.86 5.48 0.03
C PRO A 163 19.85 5.52 1.56
N VAL A 164 20.65 4.66 2.18
CA VAL A 164 20.79 4.56 3.64
C VAL A 164 21.36 5.84 4.25
N SER A 165 22.26 6.50 3.53
CA SER A 165 22.95 7.71 3.99
C SER A 165 22.19 9.02 3.74
N ALA A 166 21.08 8.99 3.03
CA ALA A 166 20.28 10.18 2.74
C ALA A 166 19.82 10.87 4.03
N LYS A 167 20.00 12.19 4.09
CA LYS A 167 19.62 13.04 5.23
C LYS A 167 18.37 13.87 4.98
N SER A 168 17.98 13.98 3.72
CA SER A 168 16.80 14.72 3.31
C SER A 168 16.13 14.03 2.11
N ARG A 169 14.86 14.31 1.90
CA ARG A 169 14.12 13.81 0.75
C ARG A 169 14.74 14.16 -0.61
N PHE A 170 15.50 15.24 -0.70
CA PHE A 170 16.15 15.64 -1.96
C PHE A 170 17.29 14.72 -2.36
N GLU A 171 17.83 13.95 -1.44
CA GLU A 171 18.90 13.00 -1.68
C GLU A 171 18.37 11.61 -2.10
N GLU A 172 17.06 11.43 -2.06
CA GLU A 172 16.38 10.17 -2.37
C GLU A 172 16.01 10.03 -3.86
N GLY A 173 16.33 11.02 -4.68
CA GLY A 173 16.05 11.03 -6.11
C GLY A 173 14.64 11.49 -6.46
N LEU A 174 14.01 10.84 -7.42
CA LEU A 174 12.72 11.24 -7.96
C LEU A 174 11.63 11.23 -6.87
N ASN A 175 11.00 12.40 -6.68
CA ASN A 175 9.82 12.58 -5.85
C ASN A 175 8.81 13.41 -6.65
N LEU A 176 7.83 12.74 -7.25
CA LEU A 176 6.76 13.36 -8.05
C LEU A 176 5.47 13.41 -7.27
N PRO A 177 4.91 14.60 -7.00
CA PRO A 177 3.53 14.71 -6.55
C PRO A 177 2.58 14.12 -7.61
N PRO A 178 1.29 13.93 -7.31
CA PRO A 178 0.36 13.48 -8.34
C PRO A 178 0.40 14.41 -9.55
N ILE A 179 0.78 13.89 -10.71
CA ILE A 179 0.87 14.62 -11.97
C ILE A 179 0.21 13.83 -13.10
N LYS A 180 -0.29 14.54 -14.10
CA LYS A 180 -0.78 13.92 -15.33
C LYS A 180 0.40 13.71 -16.28
N ILE A 181 0.74 12.45 -16.54
CA ILE A 181 1.88 12.05 -17.38
C ILE A 181 1.47 11.62 -18.79
N GLY A 182 0.18 11.40 -19.03
CA GLY A 182 -0.34 10.97 -20.30
C GLY A 182 -1.78 11.42 -20.53
N GLU A 183 -2.16 11.44 -21.82
CA GLU A 183 -3.49 11.76 -22.31
C GLU A 183 -3.81 10.83 -23.49
N ASN A 184 -5.09 10.58 -23.76
CA ASN A 184 -5.54 9.69 -24.84
C ASN A 184 -4.91 8.29 -24.76
N PHE A 185 -4.72 7.77 -23.53
CA PHE A 185 -4.12 6.47 -23.24
C PHE A 185 -2.62 6.35 -23.60
N GLU A 186 -1.95 7.46 -23.90
CA GLU A 186 -0.53 7.49 -24.26
C GLU A 186 0.29 8.30 -23.25
N ILE A 187 1.45 7.78 -22.88
CA ILE A 187 2.39 8.52 -22.03
C ILE A 187 3.05 9.59 -22.87
N ARG A 188 3.15 10.81 -22.37
CA ARG A 188 3.78 11.94 -23.04
C ARG A 188 5.28 11.69 -23.25
N ASN A 189 5.78 11.98 -24.43
CA ASN A 189 7.19 11.79 -24.76
C ASN A 189 8.12 12.68 -23.92
N ASP A 190 7.73 13.92 -23.65
CA ASP A 190 8.50 14.83 -22.79
C ASP A 190 8.61 14.29 -21.35
N PHE A 191 7.57 13.62 -20.84
CA PHE A 191 7.64 12.96 -19.55
C PHE A 191 8.54 11.71 -19.59
N LEU A 192 8.48 10.90 -20.64
CA LEU A 192 9.38 9.76 -20.79
C LEU A 192 10.85 10.19 -20.81
N GLU A 193 11.16 11.29 -21.48
CA GLU A 193 12.51 11.85 -21.52
C GLU A 193 12.95 12.37 -20.14
N PHE A 194 12.10 13.15 -19.48
CA PHE A 194 12.33 13.60 -18.11
C PHE A 194 12.52 12.42 -17.15
N TYR A 195 11.64 11.44 -17.22
CA TYR A 195 11.67 10.28 -16.34
C TYR A 195 12.92 9.43 -16.52
N SER A 196 13.39 9.27 -17.77
CA SER A 196 14.58 8.50 -18.09
C SER A 196 15.86 9.04 -17.43
N VAL A 197 15.93 10.36 -17.16
CA VAL A 197 17.06 10.98 -16.47
C VAL A 197 17.26 10.42 -15.06
N TYR A 198 16.19 10.09 -14.35
CA TYR A 198 16.29 9.47 -13.03
C TYR A 198 16.63 7.98 -13.10
N GLY A 199 16.31 7.33 -14.21
CA GLY A 199 16.65 5.94 -14.47
C GLY A 199 18.02 5.71 -15.13
N LEU A 200 18.91 6.70 -15.20
CA LEU A 200 20.19 6.62 -15.94
C LEU A 200 21.08 5.44 -15.57
N ARG A 201 21.01 4.94 -14.32
CA ARG A 201 21.76 3.74 -13.92
C ARG A 201 21.19 2.45 -14.54
N ALA A 202 19.86 2.41 -14.83
CA ALA A 202 19.18 1.28 -15.45
C ALA A 202 17.99 1.76 -16.31
N PRO A 203 18.20 2.60 -17.34
CA PRO A 203 17.13 3.34 -18.03
C PRO A 203 16.11 2.41 -18.72
N ALA A 204 16.56 1.34 -19.32
CA ALA A 204 15.66 0.39 -20.02
C ALA A 204 14.71 -0.33 -19.05
N MET A 205 15.18 -0.73 -17.87
CA MET A 205 14.39 -1.34 -16.82
C MET A 205 13.40 -0.33 -16.25
N PHE A 206 13.85 0.87 -15.94
CA PHE A 206 13.06 1.95 -15.36
C PHE A 206 11.85 2.33 -16.25
N ILE A 207 12.10 2.55 -17.54
CA ILE A 207 11.05 2.84 -18.54
C ILE A 207 10.13 1.64 -18.78
N SER A 208 10.68 0.43 -18.78
CA SER A 208 9.86 -0.79 -18.96
C SER A 208 8.85 -0.94 -17.82
N ASP A 209 9.27 -0.74 -16.58
CA ASP A 209 8.39 -0.85 -15.42
C ASP A 209 7.36 0.29 -15.33
N LEU A 210 7.71 1.51 -15.82
CA LEU A 210 6.73 2.58 -15.98
C LEU A 210 5.62 2.17 -16.95
N ARG A 211 6.00 1.64 -18.12
CA ARG A 211 5.04 1.17 -19.13
C ARG A 211 4.20 0.01 -18.60
N ALA A 212 4.80 -0.93 -17.89
CA ALA A 212 4.09 -2.05 -17.28
C ALA A 212 3.00 -1.55 -16.30
N ARG A 213 3.30 -0.57 -15.42
CA ARG A 213 2.31 0.06 -14.54
C ARG A 213 1.15 0.68 -15.32
N CYS A 214 1.44 1.50 -16.32
CA CYS A 214 0.40 2.18 -17.10
C CYS A 214 -0.47 1.16 -17.87
N THR A 215 0.15 0.18 -18.54
CA THR A 215 -0.57 -0.87 -19.28
C THR A 215 -1.46 -1.71 -18.36
N THR A 216 -0.98 -2.01 -17.16
CA THR A 216 -1.75 -2.79 -16.17
C THR A 216 -2.95 -2.01 -15.65
N ALA A 217 -2.79 -0.72 -15.33
CA ALA A 217 -3.92 0.13 -14.95
C ALA A 217 -4.96 0.23 -16.08
N ASP A 218 -4.50 0.37 -17.34
CA ASP A 218 -5.38 0.35 -18.51
C ASP A 218 -6.09 -1.00 -18.67
N ARG A 219 -5.42 -2.11 -18.43
CA ARG A 219 -6.05 -3.45 -18.48
C ARG A 219 -7.24 -3.55 -17.53
N VAL A 220 -7.09 -3.10 -16.27
CA VAL A 220 -8.21 -3.05 -15.32
C VAL A 220 -9.34 -2.17 -15.84
N ARG A 221 -9.01 -0.96 -16.36
CA ARG A 221 -9.98 -0.04 -16.92
C ARG A 221 -10.80 -0.71 -18.04
N VAL A 222 -10.14 -1.33 -18.99
CA VAL A 222 -10.80 -2.03 -20.11
C VAL A 222 -11.73 -3.13 -19.62
N ARG A 223 -11.25 -3.98 -18.71
CA ARG A 223 -12.07 -5.08 -18.17
C ARG A 223 -13.28 -4.59 -17.37
N VAL A 224 -13.14 -3.49 -16.63
CA VAL A 224 -14.27 -2.85 -15.94
C VAL A 224 -15.28 -2.30 -16.95
N LEU A 225 -14.83 -1.69 -18.05
CA LEU A 225 -15.73 -1.20 -19.11
C LEU A 225 -16.46 -2.36 -19.83
N GLU A 226 -15.80 -3.49 -20.08
CA GLU A 226 -16.48 -4.69 -20.59
C GLU A 226 -17.61 -5.17 -19.65
N LEU A 227 -17.38 -5.09 -18.32
CA LEU A 227 -18.41 -5.38 -17.34
C LEU A 227 -19.56 -4.34 -17.40
N VAL A 228 -19.22 -3.05 -17.59
CA VAL A 228 -20.22 -1.98 -17.78
C VAL A 228 -21.06 -2.20 -19.02
N GLU A 229 -20.46 -2.57 -20.15
CA GLU A 229 -21.19 -2.86 -21.40
C GLU A 229 -22.12 -4.08 -21.23
N LYS A 230 -21.68 -5.08 -20.50
CA LYS A 230 -22.45 -6.32 -20.28
C LYS A 230 -23.60 -6.16 -19.28
N ARG A 231 -23.42 -5.38 -18.21
CA ARG A 231 -24.34 -5.31 -17.06
C ARG A 231 -24.93 -3.91 -16.82
N GLY A 232 -24.44 -2.91 -17.49
CA GLY A 232 -24.78 -1.50 -17.32
C GLY A 232 -23.99 -0.78 -16.22
N PRO A 233 -23.83 0.56 -16.34
CA PRO A 233 -23.05 1.35 -15.38
C PRO A 233 -23.65 1.35 -13.97
N GLY A 234 -24.97 1.35 -13.85
CA GLY A 234 -25.66 1.30 -12.55
C GLY A 234 -25.39 0.00 -11.78
N PHE A 235 -25.24 -1.13 -12.48
CA PHE A 235 -24.84 -2.38 -11.84
C PHE A 235 -23.43 -2.29 -11.25
N VAL A 236 -22.46 -1.80 -12.02
CA VAL A 236 -21.06 -1.70 -11.58
C VAL A 236 -20.91 -0.75 -10.39
N VAL A 237 -21.56 0.43 -10.44
CA VAL A 237 -21.56 1.38 -9.32
C VAL A 237 -22.23 0.76 -8.07
N GLY A 238 -23.37 0.09 -8.26
CA GLY A 238 -24.08 -0.59 -7.17
C GLY A 238 -23.29 -1.75 -6.55
N LEU A 239 -22.61 -2.55 -7.38
CA LEU A 239 -21.72 -3.62 -6.94
C LEU A 239 -20.58 -3.08 -6.08
N MET A 240 -19.86 -2.08 -6.56
CA MET A 240 -18.75 -1.45 -5.82
C MET A 240 -19.24 -0.91 -4.47
N ARG A 241 -20.37 -0.22 -4.44
CA ARG A 241 -20.94 0.31 -3.19
C ARG A 241 -21.30 -0.82 -2.21
N LYS A 242 -21.92 -1.89 -2.69
CA LYS A 242 -22.27 -3.05 -1.86
C LYS A 242 -21.03 -3.76 -1.30
N MET A 243 -19.95 -3.83 -2.09
CA MET A 243 -18.64 -4.34 -1.60
C MET A 243 -18.10 -3.50 -0.45
N CYS A 244 -18.15 -2.16 -0.55
CA CYS A 244 -17.77 -1.28 0.55
C CYS A 244 -18.60 -1.54 1.81
N GLU A 245 -19.92 -1.62 1.69
CA GLU A 245 -20.84 -1.83 2.82
C GLU A 245 -20.62 -3.20 3.49
N THR A 246 -20.41 -4.24 2.69
CA THR A 246 -20.11 -5.58 3.20
C THR A 246 -18.76 -5.63 3.92
N ALA A 247 -17.74 -4.98 3.37
CA ALA A 247 -16.42 -4.92 3.99
C ALA A 247 -16.46 -4.15 5.33
N GLU A 248 -17.16 -3.02 5.39
CA GLU A 248 -17.35 -2.25 6.64
C GLU A 248 -18.08 -3.06 7.70
N ALA A 249 -19.21 -3.68 7.34
CA ALA A 249 -19.98 -4.52 8.26
C ALA A 249 -19.16 -5.72 8.77
N GLY A 250 -18.37 -6.34 7.90
CA GLY A 250 -17.45 -7.41 8.26
C GLY A 250 -16.37 -6.95 9.25
N ALA A 251 -15.73 -5.81 9.00
CA ALA A 251 -14.71 -5.25 9.87
C ALA A 251 -15.28 -4.88 11.26
N LEU A 252 -16.44 -4.22 11.30
CA LEU A 252 -17.13 -3.89 12.54
C LEU A 252 -17.45 -5.14 13.36
N LYS A 253 -17.94 -6.20 12.70
CA LYS A 253 -18.27 -7.48 13.36
C LYS A 253 -17.02 -8.13 13.97
N LYS A 254 -15.91 -8.18 13.21
CA LYS A 254 -14.66 -8.79 13.67
C LYS A 254 -14.03 -8.00 14.81
N ILE A 255 -13.98 -6.68 14.72
CA ILE A 255 -13.45 -5.82 15.81
C ILE A 255 -14.32 -5.93 17.06
N LYS A 256 -15.65 -5.96 16.92
CA LYS A 256 -16.56 -6.12 18.06
C LYS A 256 -16.34 -7.43 18.82
N ALA A 257 -15.88 -8.48 18.16
CA ALA A 257 -15.58 -9.77 18.79
C ALA A 257 -14.28 -9.78 19.63
N LEU A 258 -13.42 -8.76 19.47
CA LEU A 258 -12.18 -8.65 20.23
C LEU A 258 -12.44 -8.08 21.63
N PRO A 259 -11.61 -8.43 22.65
CA PRO A 259 -11.74 -7.90 24.01
C PRO A 259 -11.53 -6.38 24.08
N ASP A 260 -12.33 -5.69 24.87
CA ASP A 260 -12.12 -4.28 25.20
C ASP A 260 -10.91 -4.11 26.12
N GLY A 261 -10.18 -3.00 25.95
CA GLY A 261 -9.06 -2.68 26.81
C GLY A 261 -8.00 -1.79 26.16
N LYS A 262 -6.92 -1.57 26.92
CA LYS A 262 -5.71 -0.89 26.44
C LYS A 262 -4.53 -1.85 26.48
N PHE A 263 -3.89 -2.03 25.35
CA PHE A 263 -2.79 -2.98 25.17
C PHE A 263 -1.57 -2.23 24.65
N ARG A 264 -0.45 -2.34 25.35
CA ARG A 264 0.77 -1.60 25.04
C ARG A 264 1.85 -2.54 24.51
N ALA A 265 2.56 -2.07 23.50
CA ALA A 265 3.73 -2.73 22.96
C ALA A 265 4.84 -1.72 22.72
N VAL A 266 6.07 -2.18 22.80
CA VAL A 266 7.26 -1.46 22.37
C VAL A 266 8.13 -2.41 21.58
N VAL A 267 8.68 -1.90 20.48
CA VAL A 267 9.63 -2.61 19.62
C VAL A 267 10.78 -1.67 19.32
N PHE A 268 11.99 -2.21 19.28
CA PHE A 268 13.21 -1.44 19.05
C PHE A 268 13.76 -1.71 17.66
N ASN A 269 14.36 -0.69 17.08
CA ASN A 269 15.15 -0.76 15.86
C ASN A 269 16.54 -0.22 16.15
N ASP A 270 17.56 -1.05 15.95
CA ASP A 270 18.98 -0.74 16.19
C ASP A 270 19.77 -0.58 14.88
N ALA A 271 19.19 -0.91 13.74
CA ALA A 271 19.79 -0.75 12.41
C ALA A 271 19.17 0.47 11.70
N ILE A 272 19.65 1.66 12.04
CA ILE A 272 19.12 2.95 11.57
C ILE A 272 20.15 3.77 10.81
N GLY A 273 20.63 3.22 9.70
CA GLY A 273 21.66 3.86 8.87
C GLY A 273 23.07 3.73 9.45
N TRP A 274 23.92 4.68 9.10
CA TRP A 274 25.34 4.68 9.48
C TRP A 274 25.62 5.25 10.88
N THR A 275 24.60 5.47 11.68
CA THR A 275 24.77 6.03 13.02
C THR A 275 24.92 4.89 14.03
N PRO A 276 26.15 4.56 14.46
CA PRO A 276 26.38 3.48 15.41
C PRO A 276 25.74 3.79 16.76
N ALA A 277 25.27 2.76 17.43
CA ALA A 277 24.70 2.80 18.78
C ALA A 277 23.42 3.66 18.94
N LEU A 278 22.77 4.03 17.86
CA LEU A 278 21.49 4.73 17.92
C LEU A 278 20.34 3.70 17.86
N VAL A 279 19.55 3.63 18.91
CA VAL A 279 18.35 2.79 18.98
C VAL A 279 17.11 3.67 18.92
N ARG A 280 16.14 3.27 18.10
CA ARG A 280 14.81 3.90 18.05
C ARG A 280 13.75 2.93 18.55
N ALA A 281 12.79 3.45 19.26
CA ALA A 281 11.68 2.68 19.80
C ALA A 281 10.36 3.12 19.15
N CYS A 282 9.59 2.15 18.70
CA CYS A 282 8.20 2.32 18.32
C CYS A 282 7.32 1.94 19.54
N PHE A 283 6.65 2.91 20.12
CA PHE A 283 5.66 2.69 21.17
C PHE A 283 4.27 2.67 20.55
N LEU A 284 3.46 1.70 20.97
CA LEU A 284 2.06 1.58 20.57
C LEU A 284 1.19 1.38 21.81
N THR A 285 0.20 2.23 21.95
CA THR A 285 -0.97 2.00 22.81
C THR A 285 -2.17 1.71 21.92
N LEU A 286 -2.62 0.45 21.90
CA LEU A 286 -3.81 0.01 21.20
C LEU A 286 -4.99 0.08 22.17
N THR A 287 -5.98 0.92 21.86
CA THR A 287 -7.22 1.03 22.66
C THR A 287 -8.36 0.45 21.86
N LYS A 288 -9.00 -0.59 22.37
CA LYS A 288 -10.19 -1.20 21.80
C LYS A 288 -11.41 -0.92 22.69
N SER A 289 -12.47 -0.38 22.11
CA SER A 289 -13.72 -0.07 22.80
C SER A 289 -14.92 -0.31 21.88
N GLY A 290 -15.79 -1.24 22.23
CA GLY A 290 -16.94 -1.64 21.43
C GLY A 290 -16.54 -2.15 20.05
N SER A 291 -16.88 -1.46 18.98
CA SER A 291 -16.52 -1.79 17.60
C SER A 291 -15.41 -0.90 17.02
N ARG A 292 -14.66 -0.18 17.86
CA ARG A 292 -13.59 0.73 17.41
C ARG A 292 -12.25 0.37 18.00
N ILE A 293 -11.21 0.64 17.23
CA ILE A 293 -9.81 0.51 17.64
C ILE A 293 -9.09 1.84 17.38
N THR A 294 -8.28 2.28 18.33
CA THR A 294 -7.40 3.44 18.19
C THR A 294 -5.95 2.99 18.38
N PHE A 295 -5.11 3.31 17.40
CA PHE A 295 -3.67 3.17 17.46
C PHE A 295 -3.06 4.52 17.87
N ASN A 296 -2.43 4.58 19.03
CA ASN A 296 -1.75 5.78 19.51
C ASN A 296 -0.26 5.49 19.66
N PHE A 297 0.57 6.34 19.03
CA PHE A 297 2.01 6.21 18.96
C PHE A 297 2.77 7.19 19.88
N GLU A 298 2.11 7.72 20.88
CA GLU A 298 2.72 8.56 21.91
C GLU A 298 3.90 7.85 22.61
N GLY A 299 5.01 8.55 22.79
CA GLY A 299 6.24 8.02 23.36
C GLY A 299 7.21 7.40 22.36
N THR A 300 6.83 7.28 21.07
CA THR A 300 7.74 6.84 20.01
C THR A 300 8.93 7.80 19.85
N SER A 301 10.11 7.25 19.55
CA SER A 301 11.35 8.01 19.42
C SER A 301 11.25 9.16 18.42
N PRO A 302 12.01 10.26 18.62
CA PRO A 302 12.11 11.36 17.67
C PRO A 302 12.58 10.89 16.29
N GLU A 303 12.30 11.71 15.26
CA GLU A 303 12.75 11.45 13.89
C GLU A 303 14.26 11.18 13.80
N ASN A 304 14.62 10.42 12.78
CA ASN A 304 16.00 10.00 12.54
C ASN A 304 16.67 10.93 11.53
N PRO A 305 17.94 11.28 11.71
CA PRO A 305 18.70 12.09 10.75
C PRO A 305 19.11 11.35 9.47
N SER A 306 18.54 10.19 9.20
CA SER A 306 18.76 9.37 8.00
C SER A 306 17.43 8.97 7.35
N SER A 307 17.49 8.15 6.30
CA SER A 307 16.29 7.70 5.56
C SER A 307 15.36 6.71 6.32
N TYR A 308 15.69 6.40 7.57
CA TYR A 308 14.91 5.49 8.41
C TYR A 308 13.81 6.23 9.19
N ASN A 309 12.94 6.89 8.47
CA ASN A 309 11.69 7.47 8.97
C ASN A 309 10.53 6.97 8.12
N VAL A 310 9.31 7.10 8.60
CA VAL A 310 8.12 6.68 7.87
C VAL A 310 6.98 7.67 8.07
N HIS A 311 6.32 8.07 6.99
CA HIS A 311 5.16 8.93 7.08
C HIS A 311 3.91 8.16 7.58
N PRO A 312 2.99 8.81 8.29
CA PRO A 312 1.83 8.17 8.96
C PRO A 312 1.01 7.24 8.06
N GLN A 313 0.75 7.63 6.80
CA GLN A 313 -0.03 6.77 5.90
C GLN A 313 0.69 5.46 5.58
N ALA A 314 2.03 5.48 5.45
CA ALA A 314 2.79 4.26 5.24
C ALA A 314 2.76 3.35 6.48
N VAL A 315 2.75 3.92 7.69
CA VAL A 315 2.50 3.15 8.94
C VAL A 315 1.14 2.46 8.87
N VAL A 316 0.10 3.18 8.43
CA VAL A 316 -1.24 2.57 8.25
C VAL A 316 -1.18 1.42 7.24
N GLY A 317 -0.42 1.56 6.15
CA GLY A 317 -0.18 0.47 5.18
C GLY A 317 0.47 -0.76 5.83
N HIS A 318 1.50 -0.58 6.64
CA HIS A 318 2.13 -1.69 7.38
C HIS A 318 1.20 -2.35 8.40
N ILE A 319 0.35 -1.57 9.04
CA ILE A 319 -0.70 -2.11 9.92
C ILE A 319 -1.75 -2.87 9.11
N ALA A 320 -2.06 -2.43 7.89
CA ALA A 320 -2.96 -3.14 6.99
C ALA A 320 -2.44 -4.55 6.67
N ASN A 321 -1.13 -4.73 6.45
CA ASN A 321 -0.56 -6.06 6.28
C ASN A 321 -0.93 -6.97 7.47
N PHE A 322 -0.72 -6.52 8.71
CA PHE A 322 -1.14 -7.28 9.89
C PHE A 322 -2.65 -7.53 9.92
N MET A 323 -3.45 -6.50 9.66
CA MET A 323 -4.91 -6.61 9.76
C MET A 323 -5.48 -7.63 8.76
N TYR A 324 -5.02 -7.61 7.50
CA TYR A 324 -5.50 -8.56 6.48
C TYR A 324 -4.94 -9.97 6.64
N GLU A 325 -3.76 -10.12 7.20
CA GLU A 325 -3.20 -11.44 7.47
C GLU A 325 -3.91 -12.15 8.62
N TYR A 326 -4.24 -11.43 9.70
CA TYR A 326 -4.68 -12.04 10.96
C TYR A 326 -6.14 -11.75 11.31
N ILE A 327 -6.65 -10.57 10.97
CA ILE A 327 -7.98 -10.13 11.44
C ILE A 327 -8.99 -10.09 10.28
N PHE A 328 -8.62 -9.52 9.13
CA PHE A 328 -9.50 -9.29 7.99
C PHE A 328 -9.27 -10.25 6.82
N HIS A 329 -8.62 -11.40 7.05
CA HIS A 329 -8.16 -12.36 6.03
C HIS A 329 -9.26 -12.87 5.07
N ASP A 330 -10.53 -12.79 5.46
CA ASP A 330 -11.72 -13.20 4.70
C ASP A 330 -12.55 -12.01 4.20
N LEU A 331 -12.03 -10.77 4.33
CA LEU A 331 -12.68 -9.56 3.85
C LEU A 331 -12.00 -9.04 2.57
N PRO A 332 -12.74 -8.33 1.70
CA PRO A 332 -12.14 -7.60 0.59
C PRO A 332 -11.11 -6.57 1.10
N ILE A 333 -10.07 -6.32 0.31
CA ILE A 333 -9.08 -5.27 0.61
C ILE A 333 -9.70 -3.92 0.23
N ALA A 334 -10.37 -3.29 1.19
CA ALA A 334 -11.19 -2.11 0.94
C ALA A 334 -10.97 -1.01 1.98
N SER A 335 -11.10 0.27 1.57
CA SER A 335 -11.06 1.42 2.50
C SER A 335 -12.05 1.27 3.65
N SER A 336 -13.18 0.63 3.38
CA SER A 336 -14.28 0.46 4.33
C SER A 336 -13.91 -0.39 5.54
N THR A 337 -12.93 -1.29 5.43
CA THR A 337 -12.45 -2.07 6.58
C THR A 337 -11.73 -1.21 7.61
N PHE A 338 -11.24 -0.03 7.22
CA PHE A 338 -10.59 0.95 8.09
C PHE A 338 -11.57 1.98 8.69
N ALA A 339 -12.85 1.93 8.36
CA ALA A 339 -13.85 2.83 8.95
C ALA A 339 -13.86 2.84 10.49
N PRO A 340 -13.75 1.68 11.19
CA PRO A 340 -13.74 1.62 12.64
C PRO A 340 -12.37 1.82 13.29
N ILE A 341 -11.32 2.16 12.52
CA ILE A 341 -9.94 2.25 13.01
C ILE A 341 -9.49 3.72 13.00
N ASP A 342 -8.95 4.19 14.11
CA ASP A 342 -8.41 5.54 14.27
C ASP A 342 -6.91 5.49 14.57
N PHE A 343 -6.19 6.56 14.18
CA PHE A 343 -4.74 6.67 14.35
C PHE A 343 -4.37 8.03 14.94
N GLU A 344 -3.44 8.02 15.87
CA GLU A 344 -2.90 9.21 16.54
C GLU A 344 -1.37 9.19 16.44
N PHE A 345 -0.81 10.18 15.73
CA PHE A 345 0.62 10.32 15.50
C PHE A 345 1.10 11.67 16.03
N PRO A 346 1.91 11.71 17.10
CA PRO A 346 2.62 12.93 17.49
C PRO A 346 3.53 13.44 16.35
N GLU A 347 3.74 14.74 16.30
CA GLU A 347 4.68 15.35 15.34
C GLU A 347 6.14 15.14 15.76
N GLY A 348 7.06 15.07 14.80
CA GLY A 348 8.51 15.00 15.01
C GLY A 348 9.02 13.64 15.48
N ILE A 349 8.22 12.60 15.41
CA ILE A 349 8.62 11.21 15.69
C ILE A 349 9.00 10.47 14.40
N ILE A 350 9.74 9.35 14.51
CA ILE A 350 10.11 8.52 13.35
C ILE A 350 8.91 8.03 12.51
N LEU A 351 7.69 8.07 13.07
CA LEU A 351 6.42 7.66 12.40
C LEU A 351 5.62 8.84 11.85
N ASN A 352 6.06 10.06 12.09
CA ASN A 352 5.51 11.31 11.60
C ASN A 352 6.61 12.39 11.57
N PRO A 353 7.64 12.18 10.74
CA PRO A 353 8.79 13.07 10.66
C PRO A 353 8.43 14.38 9.96
N ASP A 354 9.37 15.34 9.99
CA ASP A 354 9.27 16.55 9.17
C ASP A 354 9.13 16.20 7.69
N LYS A 355 8.45 17.03 6.94
CA LYS A 355 8.25 16.86 5.48
C LYS A 355 9.54 16.88 4.67
N MET A 356 10.63 17.37 5.23
CA MET A 356 11.95 17.39 4.60
C MET A 356 12.78 16.16 4.94
N ALA A 357 12.35 15.35 5.88
CA ALA A 357 13.07 14.15 6.29
C ALA A 357 13.16 13.12 5.14
N ALA A 358 14.27 12.41 5.10
CA ALA A 358 14.42 11.25 4.23
C ALA A 358 13.59 10.07 4.75
N THR A 359 12.96 9.32 3.85
CA THR A 359 12.03 8.22 4.17
C THR A 359 12.17 6.99 3.28
N SER A 360 13.16 6.92 2.41
CA SER A 360 13.29 5.79 1.46
C SER A 360 13.51 4.44 2.14
N CYS A 361 14.10 4.38 3.34
CA CYS A 361 14.21 3.17 4.15
C CYS A 361 13.03 2.97 5.13
N CYS A 362 11.88 3.59 4.86
CA CYS A 362 10.70 3.56 5.74
C CYS A 362 10.19 2.16 6.06
N VAL A 363 10.38 1.22 5.16
CA VAL A 363 9.92 -0.17 5.30
C VAL A 363 10.46 -0.83 6.58
N PHE A 364 11.71 -0.56 6.94
CA PHE A 364 12.33 -1.12 8.16
C PHE A 364 11.67 -0.58 9.45
N ILE A 365 11.25 0.68 9.44
CA ILE A 365 10.53 1.27 10.57
C ILE A 365 9.06 0.83 10.57
N GLY A 366 8.42 0.79 9.41
CA GLY A 366 7.05 0.33 9.25
C GLY A 366 6.84 -1.11 9.72
N MET A 367 7.81 -1.98 9.49
CA MET A 367 7.78 -3.36 9.98
C MET A 367 7.86 -3.44 11.50
N GLN A 368 8.61 -2.58 12.16
CA GLN A 368 8.60 -2.50 13.63
C GLN A 368 7.22 -2.08 14.14
N CYS A 369 6.53 -1.18 13.46
CA CYS A 369 5.14 -0.83 13.79
C CYS A 369 4.20 -2.03 13.62
N ARG A 370 4.38 -2.85 12.57
CA ARG A 370 3.63 -4.09 12.39
C ARG A 370 3.91 -5.07 13.54
N ASN A 371 5.16 -5.25 13.96
CA ASN A 371 5.52 -6.10 15.08
C ASN A 371 4.94 -5.58 16.42
N ALA A 372 4.96 -4.28 16.65
CA ALA A 372 4.29 -3.67 17.81
C ALA A 372 2.78 -3.93 17.78
N THR A 373 2.17 -3.85 16.59
CA THR A 373 0.76 -4.19 16.39
C THR A 373 0.49 -5.64 16.72
N HIS A 374 1.28 -6.58 16.20
CA HIS A 374 1.17 -8.01 16.52
C HIS A 374 1.25 -8.24 18.03
N ASN A 375 2.25 -7.66 18.70
CA ASN A 375 2.42 -7.79 20.16
C ASN A 375 1.21 -7.24 20.94
N ALA A 376 0.66 -6.12 20.53
CA ALA A 376 -0.52 -5.52 21.17
C ALA A 376 -1.77 -6.39 20.99
N PHE A 377 -2.01 -6.89 19.76
CA PHE A 377 -3.11 -7.83 19.47
C PHE A 377 -2.94 -9.17 20.18
N ALA A 378 -1.72 -9.71 20.24
CA ALA A 378 -1.45 -10.93 20.98
C ALA A 378 -1.83 -10.78 22.44
N LYS A 379 -1.45 -9.67 23.11
CA LYS A 379 -1.86 -9.37 24.48
C LYS A 379 -3.38 -9.24 24.61
N MET A 380 -4.03 -8.58 23.66
CA MET A 380 -5.50 -8.43 23.62
C MET A 380 -6.18 -9.79 23.54
N MET A 381 -5.80 -10.61 22.57
CA MET A 381 -6.44 -11.91 22.34
C MET A 381 -6.12 -12.90 23.46
N PHE A 382 -4.91 -12.85 24.02
CA PHE A 382 -4.50 -13.70 25.14
C PHE A 382 -5.30 -13.41 26.43
N SER A 383 -5.86 -12.21 26.57
CA SER A 383 -6.75 -11.87 27.69
C SER A 383 -8.15 -12.51 27.58
N SER A 384 -8.47 -13.17 26.46
CA SER A 384 -9.77 -13.77 26.21
C SER A 384 -9.71 -15.31 26.29
N ALA A 385 -10.58 -15.90 27.11
CA ALA A 385 -10.72 -17.36 27.21
C ALA A 385 -11.11 -18.03 25.88
N ALA A 386 -11.75 -17.28 24.95
CA ALA A 386 -12.14 -17.79 23.64
C ALA A 386 -11.03 -17.68 22.60
N LEU A 387 -10.09 -16.73 22.73
CA LEU A 387 -9.13 -16.36 21.68
C LEU A 387 -7.68 -16.74 21.98
N TRP A 388 -7.32 -16.97 23.26
CA TRP A 388 -5.93 -17.19 23.67
C TRP A 388 -5.19 -18.32 22.92
N ARG A 389 -5.93 -19.35 22.47
CA ARG A 389 -5.35 -20.46 21.68
C ARG A 389 -4.98 -20.10 20.26
N GLN A 390 -5.51 -18.97 19.75
CA GLN A 390 -5.23 -18.48 18.40
C GLN A 390 -4.01 -17.56 18.37
N VAL A 391 -3.48 -17.20 19.55
CA VAL A 391 -2.35 -16.27 19.68
C VAL A 391 -1.05 -16.97 19.33
N THR A 392 -0.21 -16.29 18.56
CA THR A 392 1.20 -16.61 18.38
C THR A 392 2.03 -15.44 18.92
N ALA A 393 3.22 -15.72 19.45
CA ALA A 393 4.18 -14.66 19.72
C ALA A 393 4.58 -13.99 18.39
N ALA A 394 4.93 -12.70 18.44
CA ALA A 394 5.40 -12.02 17.25
C ALA A 394 6.70 -12.67 16.75
N PRO A 395 6.81 -12.96 15.45
CA PRO A 395 8.06 -13.41 14.88
C PRO A 395 9.12 -12.31 15.04
N GLY A 396 10.38 -12.71 15.17
CA GLY A 396 11.50 -11.77 15.07
C GLY A 396 11.48 -11.11 13.69
N SER A 397 11.86 -9.85 13.63
CA SER A 397 11.98 -9.16 12.35
C SER A 397 13.47 -9.02 12.03
N GLN A 398 13.97 -9.86 11.15
CA GLN A 398 15.28 -9.70 10.56
C GLN A 398 15.11 -9.39 9.07
N HIS A 399 15.72 -8.32 8.62
CA HIS A 399 15.74 -7.94 7.22
C HIS A 399 17.18 -7.77 6.81
N THR A 400 17.64 -8.65 5.95
CA THR A 400 18.90 -8.47 5.25
C THR A 400 18.58 -8.47 3.77
N SER A 401 18.60 -7.30 3.18
CA SER A 401 18.52 -7.14 1.74
C SER A 401 19.66 -6.26 1.27
N GLN A 402 20.24 -6.59 0.15
CA GLN A 402 21.22 -5.79 -0.53
C GLN A 402 20.72 -5.46 -1.93
N ILE A 403 20.63 -4.19 -2.25
CA ILE A 403 20.33 -3.73 -3.60
C ILE A 403 21.67 -3.50 -4.31
N CYS A 404 21.84 -4.16 -5.44
CA CYS A 404 23.04 -4.15 -6.24
C CYS A 404 22.78 -3.48 -7.59
N ALA A 405 23.75 -2.75 -8.09
CA ALA A 405 23.72 -2.22 -9.44
C ALA A 405 25.02 -2.61 -10.19
N GLY A 406 24.92 -2.88 -11.48
CA GLY A 406 26.06 -3.30 -12.28
C GLY A 406 25.69 -3.50 -13.74
N HIS A 407 26.42 -4.37 -14.43
CA HIS A 407 26.16 -4.75 -15.82
C HIS A 407 26.02 -6.26 -15.94
N SER A 408 25.03 -6.70 -16.71
CA SER A 408 24.88 -8.09 -17.09
C SER A 408 26.02 -8.57 -17.99
N GLN A 409 26.09 -9.88 -18.24
CA GLN A 409 27.02 -10.47 -19.19
C GLN A 409 26.92 -9.90 -20.63
N TRP A 410 25.81 -9.24 -20.96
CA TRP A 410 25.61 -8.54 -22.24
C TRP A 410 25.87 -7.03 -22.16
N ASN A 411 26.56 -6.58 -21.12
CA ASN A 411 26.85 -5.17 -20.86
C ASN A 411 25.61 -4.27 -20.76
N LEU A 412 24.48 -4.83 -20.34
CA LEU A 412 23.29 -4.06 -20.03
C LEU A 412 23.32 -3.61 -18.56
N ALA A 413 23.05 -2.35 -18.32
CA ALA A 413 22.90 -1.84 -16.95
C ALA A 413 21.71 -2.50 -16.28
N VAL A 414 21.92 -3.03 -15.10
CA VAL A 414 20.92 -3.72 -14.28
C VAL A 414 20.99 -3.25 -12.84
N SER A 415 19.85 -3.24 -12.19
CA SER A 415 19.75 -3.10 -10.73
C SER A 415 18.94 -4.28 -10.22
N ASP A 416 19.41 -4.92 -9.16
CA ASP A 416 18.85 -6.15 -8.64
C ASP A 416 18.91 -6.18 -7.12
N VAL A 417 18.18 -7.11 -6.51
CA VAL A 417 18.10 -7.27 -5.06
C VAL A 417 18.59 -8.66 -4.68
N LEU A 418 19.55 -8.70 -3.78
CA LEU A 418 19.92 -9.91 -3.08
C LEU A 418 19.22 -9.90 -1.72
N SER A 419 18.26 -10.79 -1.52
CA SER A 419 17.48 -10.87 -0.30
C SER A 419 17.77 -12.18 0.42
N PHE A 420 18.30 -12.10 1.64
CA PHE A 420 18.70 -13.29 2.41
C PHE A 420 17.63 -13.79 3.39
N SER A 421 16.65 -12.99 3.77
CA SER A 421 15.69 -13.42 4.79
C SER A 421 14.40 -12.58 4.78
N LEU A 422 14.05 -12.02 3.64
CA LEU A 422 12.87 -11.16 3.56
C LEU A 422 11.58 -11.88 3.95
N ASN A 423 11.53 -13.19 3.75
CA ASN A 423 10.33 -14.00 3.94
C ASN A 423 10.55 -15.31 4.72
N THR A 424 11.71 -15.51 5.33
CA THR A 424 12.01 -16.73 6.07
C THR A 424 12.30 -16.41 7.52
N GLN A 425 11.28 -16.49 8.35
CA GLN A 425 11.39 -16.35 9.81
C GLN A 425 10.63 -17.49 10.46
N GLY A 426 11.05 -17.89 11.66
CA GLY A 426 10.26 -18.77 12.49
C GLY A 426 8.99 -18.08 12.96
N GLN A 427 7.87 -18.77 12.94
CA GLN A 427 6.66 -18.31 13.61
C GLN A 427 6.88 -18.34 15.12
N GLY A 428 6.39 -17.32 15.83
CA GLY A 428 6.43 -17.31 17.28
C GLY A 428 5.64 -18.46 17.91
N ALA A 429 6.04 -18.86 19.11
CA ALA A 429 5.40 -19.93 19.85
C ALA A 429 3.90 -19.68 20.04
N ARG A 430 3.13 -20.75 20.06
CA ARG A 430 1.71 -20.77 20.41
C ARG A 430 1.54 -21.19 21.87
N SER A 431 0.35 -21.06 22.41
CA SER A 431 0.04 -21.43 23.80
C SER A 431 0.22 -22.91 24.12
N SER A 432 0.21 -23.80 23.11
CA SER A 432 0.21 -25.25 23.28
C SER A 432 1.20 -25.99 22.39
N GLN A 433 1.96 -25.30 21.57
CA GLN A 433 2.93 -25.89 20.64
C GLN A 433 3.94 -24.85 20.14
N ASP A 434 5.05 -25.31 19.61
CA ASP A 434 6.03 -24.47 18.94
C ASP A 434 5.43 -23.83 17.67
N GLY A 435 5.99 -22.69 17.25
CA GLY A 435 5.73 -22.11 15.93
C GLY A 435 6.38 -22.93 14.83
N MET A 436 6.03 -22.65 13.59
CA MET A 436 6.67 -23.27 12.42
C MET A 436 8.09 -22.73 12.25
N ASP A 437 9.04 -23.58 11.89
CA ASP A 437 10.45 -23.21 11.75
C ASP A 437 10.71 -22.25 10.59
N ALA A 438 10.06 -22.48 9.47
CA ALA A 438 10.12 -21.61 8.30
C ALA A 438 8.72 -21.08 8.01
N TYR A 439 8.41 -19.92 8.50
CA TYR A 439 7.18 -19.19 8.22
C TYR A 439 7.51 -18.04 7.29
N GLY A 440 6.95 -18.06 6.09
CA GLY A 440 7.03 -16.94 5.19
C GLY A 440 6.47 -15.71 5.92
N PHE A 441 7.30 -14.71 6.12
CA PHE A 441 6.82 -13.46 6.65
C PHE A 441 5.85 -12.88 5.65
N ALA A 442 4.60 -12.77 6.04
CA ALA A 442 3.58 -12.22 5.20
C ALA A 442 3.75 -10.69 5.06
N TRP A 443 4.84 -10.32 4.46
CA TRP A 443 5.13 -8.98 3.98
C TRP A 443 4.19 -8.61 2.86
N CYS A 444 3.94 -9.61 2.13
CA CYS A 444 3.14 -9.64 0.95
C CYS A 444 2.60 -11.05 0.83
N ALA A 445 1.49 -11.20 0.22
CA ALA A 445 1.06 -12.48 -0.31
C ALA A 445 2.03 -12.94 -1.42
N PHE A 446 3.35 -12.86 -1.18
CA PHE A 446 4.35 -13.44 -2.06
C PHE A 446 4.18 -14.96 -2.05
N GLY A 447 3.15 -15.45 -2.69
CA GLY A 447 3.10 -16.84 -3.07
C GLY A 447 4.26 -17.24 -3.98
N ARG A 448 5.21 -16.32 -4.20
CA ARG A 448 6.39 -16.46 -5.04
C ARG A 448 7.59 -15.72 -4.43
N ALA A 449 7.77 -15.82 -3.10
CA ALA A 449 9.05 -15.42 -2.57
C ALA A 449 10.13 -16.15 -3.38
N PRO A 450 11.09 -15.45 -3.99
CA PRO A 450 12.20 -16.13 -4.61
C PRO A 450 12.84 -17.00 -3.53
N ASP A 451 12.98 -18.27 -3.82
CA ASP A 451 13.76 -19.15 -3.00
C ASP A 451 15.11 -18.47 -2.80
N SER A 452 15.45 -18.21 -1.55
CA SER A 452 16.79 -17.78 -1.20
C SER A 452 17.70 -18.97 -1.43
N GLU A 453 18.22 -19.12 -2.64
CA GLU A 453 19.39 -19.94 -2.89
C GLU A 453 20.66 -19.25 -2.41
#